data_17859b94411a46629ecf876d3174a487
#
_entry.id   17859b94411a46629ecf876d3174a487
#
_cell.length_a   1.000
_cell.length_b   1.000
_cell.length_c   1.000
_cell.angle_alpha   90.00
_cell.angle_beta   90.00
_cell.angle_gamma   90.00
#
_symmetry.space_group_name_H-M   'P 1'
#
loop_
_entity.id
_entity.type
_entity.pdbx_description
1 polymer ?
#
loop_
_entity_poly.entity_id
_entity_poly.type
_entity_poly.pdbx_seq_one_letter_code
_entity_poly.pdbx_strand_id
1 'polypeptide(L)'
;MVSQKVKITNPTGLHLRPAGIFSNIANKFECRITFEYENSIANAKSVLSILGAGIKSGDEILLICEWEEEEKALKAMIEAIESGLGE
;
A
#
# COMPACT_ATOMS: atom_id res chain seq x y z
N MET A 1 5.83 -11.76 10.28
CA MET A 1 5.19 -11.28 9.05
C MET A 1 3.68 -11.29 9.21
N VAL A 2 3.04 -10.17 8.87
CA VAL A 2 1.58 -10.08 8.84
C VAL A 2 1.16 -9.59 7.47
N SER A 3 -0.03 -10.00 7.03
CA SER A 3 -0.52 -9.62 5.71
C SER A 3 -2.04 -9.58 5.70
N GLN A 4 -2.59 -8.81 4.76
CA GLN A 4 -4.03 -8.73 4.58
C GLN A 4 -4.36 -8.27 3.15
N LYS A 5 -5.38 -8.87 2.58
CA LYS A 5 -5.91 -8.43 1.29
C LYS A 5 -6.74 -7.18 1.50
N VAL A 6 -6.52 -6.19 0.65
CA VAL A 6 -7.22 -4.91 0.73
C VAL A 6 -7.63 -4.47 -0.67
N LYS A 7 -8.85 -3.99 -0.78
CA LYS A 7 -9.36 -3.48 -2.05
C LYS A 7 -9.08 -1.99 -2.17
N ILE A 8 -8.57 -1.58 -3.32
CA ILE A 8 -8.31 -0.17 -3.60
C ILE A 8 -9.59 0.43 -4.16
N THR A 9 -10.21 1.33 -3.41
CA THR A 9 -11.53 1.87 -3.76
C THR A 9 -11.50 3.32 -4.24
N ASN A 10 -10.38 4.01 -4.10
CA ASN A 10 -10.30 5.38 -4.57
C ASN A 10 -10.42 5.44 -6.10
N PRO A 11 -11.13 6.45 -6.65
CA PRO A 11 -11.50 6.48 -8.07
C PRO A 11 -10.36 6.37 -9.07
N THR A 12 -9.20 6.92 -8.75
CA THR A 12 -8.05 6.92 -9.67
C THR A 12 -7.11 5.74 -9.47
N GLY A 13 -7.43 4.80 -8.55
CA GLY A 13 -6.50 3.74 -8.20
C GLY A 13 -5.26 4.34 -7.52
N LEU A 14 -4.10 3.70 -7.70
CA LEU A 14 -2.86 4.21 -7.11
C LEU A 14 -2.09 5.08 -8.11
N HIS A 15 -2.72 6.18 -8.52
CA HIS A 15 -2.09 7.22 -9.33
C HIS A 15 -1.10 8.02 -8.49
N LEU A 16 -0.48 9.04 -9.09
CA LEU A 16 0.62 9.79 -8.47
C LEU A 16 0.28 10.32 -7.08
N ARG A 17 -0.86 10.98 -6.92
CA ARG A 17 -1.23 11.57 -5.63
C ARG A 17 -1.49 10.52 -4.54
N PRO A 18 -2.40 9.55 -4.75
CA PRO A 18 -2.59 8.51 -3.75
C PRO A 18 -1.35 7.65 -3.53
N ALA A 19 -0.55 7.42 -4.57
CA ALA A 19 0.71 6.67 -4.42
C ALA A 19 1.69 7.42 -3.52
N GLY A 20 1.76 8.75 -3.64
CA GLY A 20 2.60 9.58 -2.78
C GLY A 20 2.18 9.49 -1.32
N ILE A 21 0.87 9.56 -1.05
CA ILE A 21 0.34 9.46 0.31
C ILE A 21 0.59 8.07 0.88
N PHE A 22 0.34 7.03 0.08
CA PHE A 22 0.60 5.65 0.44
C PHE A 22 2.07 5.45 0.86
N SER A 23 2.98 5.91 0.01
CA SER A 23 4.41 5.83 0.25
C SER A 23 4.83 6.60 1.50
N ASN A 24 4.29 7.80 1.70
CA ASN A 24 4.62 8.61 2.87
C ASN A 24 4.23 7.92 4.17
N ILE A 25 3.07 7.29 4.20
CA ILE A 25 2.62 6.56 5.39
C ILE A 25 3.52 5.34 5.62
N ALA A 26 3.82 4.59 4.56
CA ALA A 26 4.70 3.43 4.67
C ALA A 26 6.08 3.81 5.21
N ASN A 27 6.59 4.97 4.80
CA ASN A 27 7.91 5.42 5.23
C ASN A 27 7.99 5.88 6.68
N LYS A 28 6.87 5.96 7.38
CA LYS A 28 6.86 6.28 8.82
C LYS A 28 7.25 5.07 9.68
N PHE A 29 7.27 3.88 9.09
CA PHE A 29 7.60 2.65 9.81
C PHE A 29 8.91 2.07 9.32
N GLU A 30 9.70 1.52 10.24
CA GLU A 30 10.98 0.92 9.89
C GLU A 30 10.86 -0.48 9.30
N CYS A 31 9.74 -1.14 9.49
CA CYS A 31 9.53 -2.47 8.95
C CYS A 31 9.48 -2.45 7.42
N ARG A 32 9.62 -3.64 6.84
CA ARG A 32 9.48 -3.80 5.40
C ARG A 32 8.00 -3.84 5.05
N ILE A 33 7.57 -2.99 4.13
CA ILE A 33 6.18 -2.94 3.66
C ILE A 33 6.16 -3.13 2.15
N THR A 34 5.51 -4.21 1.73
CA THR A 34 5.37 -4.54 0.31
C THR A 34 3.92 -4.87 0.03
N PHE A 35 3.56 -4.96 -1.24
CA PHE A 35 2.26 -5.51 -1.60
C PHE A 35 2.40 -6.36 -2.85
N GLU A 36 1.55 -7.37 -2.93
CA GLU A 36 1.54 -8.28 -4.05
C GLU A 36 0.32 -8.00 -4.91
N TYR A 37 0.52 -7.95 -6.22
CA TYR A 37 -0.53 -7.73 -7.19
C TYR A 37 -0.16 -8.47 -8.48
N GLU A 38 -1.05 -9.36 -8.93
CA GLU A 38 -0.86 -10.13 -10.16
C GLU A 38 0.52 -10.79 -10.26
N ASN A 39 0.89 -11.53 -9.22
CA ASN A 39 2.16 -12.27 -9.15
C ASN A 39 3.42 -11.41 -9.12
N SER A 40 3.28 -10.11 -8.89
CA SER A 40 4.41 -9.19 -8.73
C SER A 40 4.38 -8.59 -7.34
N ILE A 41 5.56 -8.31 -6.81
CA ILE A 41 5.70 -7.68 -5.49
C ILE A 41 6.26 -6.28 -5.69
N ALA A 42 5.59 -5.30 -5.09
CA ALA A 42 5.99 -3.90 -5.16
C ALA A 42 6.40 -3.39 -3.78
N ASN A 43 7.32 -2.42 -3.77
CA ASN A 43 7.78 -1.78 -2.55
C ASN A 43 6.84 -0.61 -2.21
N ALA A 44 6.10 -0.74 -1.11
CA ALA A 44 5.14 0.29 -0.69
C ALA A 44 5.80 1.61 -0.29
N LYS A 45 7.11 1.62 -0.06
CA LYS A 45 7.86 2.81 0.31
C LYS A 45 8.41 3.58 -0.89
N SER A 46 8.22 3.06 -2.10
CA SER A 46 8.71 3.67 -3.33
C SER A 46 7.56 4.08 -4.24
N VAL A 47 7.41 5.37 -4.48
CA VAL A 47 6.37 5.89 -5.39
C VAL A 47 6.51 5.26 -6.77
N LEU A 48 7.73 5.15 -7.28
CA LEU A 48 7.95 4.55 -8.61
C LEU A 48 7.52 3.10 -8.66
N SER A 49 7.80 2.36 -7.58
CA SER A 49 7.39 0.95 -7.49
C SER A 49 5.86 0.82 -7.48
N ILE A 50 5.20 1.69 -6.72
CA ILE A 50 3.74 1.71 -6.63
C ILE A 50 3.12 2.03 -7.99
N LEU A 51 3.60 3.07 -8.65
CA LEU A 51 3.10 3.47 -9.97
C LEU A 51 3.35 2.37 -11.00
N GLY A 52 4.50 1.70 -10.92
CA GLY A 52 4.84 0.62 -11.82
C GLY A 52 3.94 -0.60 -11.69
N ALA A 53 3.27 -0.76 -10.55
CA ALA A 53 2.36 -1.89 -10.34
C ALA A 53 1.04 -1.74 -11.12
N GLY A 54 0.66 -0.51 -11.49
CA GLY A 54 -0.54 -0.29 -12.30
C GLY A 54 -1.85 -0.59 -11.61
N ILE A 55 -1.94 -0.34 -10.30
CA ILE A 55 -3.16 -0.62 -9.53
C ILE A 55 -4.29 0.32 -9.93
N LYS A 56 -5.44 -0.25 -10.24
CA LYS A 56 -6.63 0.50 -10.65
C LYS A 56 -7.70 0.44 -9.57
N SER A 57 -8.66 1.35 -9.65
CA SER A 57 -9.82 1.33 -8.76
C SER A 57 -10.53 -0.02 -8.86
N GLY A 58 -10.81 -0.63 -7.72
CA GLY A 58 -11.44 -1.94 -7.66
C GLY A 58 -10.46 -3.10 -7.56
N ASP A 59 -9.18 -2.88 -7.82
CA ASP A 59 -8.19 -3.94 -7.69
C ASP A 59 -7.92 -4.28 -6.23
N GLU A 60 -7.58 -5.54 -5.99
CA GLU A 60 -7.24 -6.04 -4.66
C GLU A 60 -5.74 -6.31 -4.60
N ILE A 61 -5.11 -5.86 -3.53
CA ILE A 61 -3.70 -6.11 -3.28
C ILE A 61 -3.53 -6.87 -1.98
N LEU A 62 -2.42 -7.59 -1.84
CA LEU A 62 -2.05 -8.24 -0.58
C LEU A 62 -0.95 -7.42 0.06
N LEU A 63 -1.30 -6.69 1.13
CA LEU A 63 -0.33 -5.93 1.92
C LEU A 63 0.45 -6.87 2.81
N ILE A 64 1.76 -6.71 2.85
CA ILE A 64 2.66 -7.54 3.64
C ILE A 64 3.58 -6.64 4.44
N CYS A 65 3.59 -6.81 5.77
CA CYS A 65 4.49 -6.07 6.66
C CYS A 65 5.34 -7.07 7.44
N GLU A 66 6.64 -6.83 7.49
CA GLU A 66 7.60 -7.74 8.13
C GLU A 66 8.51 -6.97 9.07
N TRP A 67 8.85 -7.60 10.19
CA TRP A 67 9.81 -7.15 11.19
C TRP A 67 9.17 -6.22 12.22
N GLU A 68 9.93 -5.28 12.77
CA GLU A 68 9.45 -4.42 13.85
C GLU A 68 8.26 -3.58 13.44
N GLU A 69 7.31 -3.43 14.34
CA GLU A 69 6.09 -2.64 14.13
C GLU A 69 5.19 -3.15 13.01
N GLU A 70 5.37 -4.40 12.60
CA GLU A 70 4.63 -4.93 11.46
C GLU A 70 3.11 -4.86 11.62
N GLU A 71 2.58 -5.15 12.81
CA GLU A 71 1.15 -5.09 13.05
C GLU A 71 0.62 -3.66 13.04
N LYS A 72 1.36 -2.76 13.64
CA LYS A 72 1.02 -1.34 13.67
C LYS A 72 1.06 -0.75 12.27
N ALA A 73 2.07 -1.12 11.49
CA ALA A 73 2.21 -0.66 10.12
C ALA A 73 1.07 -1.16 9.25
N LEU A 74 0.72 -2.44 9.36
CA LEU A 74 -0.37 -3.01 8.58
C LEU A 74 -1.68 -2.28 8.86
N LYS A 75 -1.98 -2.04 10.14
CA LYS A 75 -3.19 -1.33 10.53
C LYS A 75 -3.21 0.09 9.95
N ALA A 76 -2.09 0.81 10.03
CA ALA A 76 -2.01 2.16 9.50
C ALA A 76 -2.20 2.21 7.99
N MET A 77 -1.62 1.25 7.27
CA MET A 77 -1.75 1.18 5.81
C MET A 77 -3.19 0.87 5.41
N ILE A 78 -3.85 -0.04 6.11
CA ILE A 78 -5.24 -0.38 5.84
C ILE A 78 -6.14 0.83 6.10
N GLU A 79 -5.95 1.52 7.22
CA GLU A 79 -6.74 2.71 7.54
C GLU A 79 -6.57 3.81 6.48
N ALA A 80 -5.35 3.99 5.99
CA ALA A 80 -5.07 4.97 4.95
C ALA A 80 -5.81 4.64 3.66
N ILE A 81 -5.79 3.37 3.25
CA ILE A 81 -6.49 2.92 2.05
C ILE A 81 -8.00 3.11 2.21
N GLU A 82 -8.54 2.72 3.36
CA GLU A 82 -9.97 2.82 3.62
C GLU A 82 -10.44 4.27 3.71
N SER A 83 -9.57 5.19 4.06
CA SER A 83 -9.90 6.61 4.10
C SER A 83 -9.80 7.28 2.73
N GLY A 84 -9.40 6.54 1.68
CA GLY A 84 -9.39 7.03 0.30
C GLY A 84 -8.08 7.64 -0.16
N LEU A 85 -7.01 7.57 0.62
CA LEU A 85 -5.68 8.08 0.25
C LEU A 85 -5.73 9.52 -0.28
N GLY A 86 -6.52 10.37 0.36
CA GLY A 86 -6.60 11.77 0.02
C GLY A 86 -7.61 12.11 -1.09
N GLU A 87 -8.43 11.16 -1.47
CA GLU A 87 -9.46 11.39 -2.50
C GLU A 87 -10.89 11.24 -2.00
#